data_ed599f038179dd31c1898e0b958ef82f
#
_entry.id   ed599f038179dd31c1898e0b958ef82f
#
_cell.length_a   1.000
_cell.length_b   1.000
_cell.length_c   1.000
_cell.angle_alpha   90.00
_cell.angle_beta   90.00
_cell.angle_gamma   90.00
#
_symmetry.space_group_name_H-M   'P 1'
#
loop_
_entity.id
_entity.type
_entity.pdbx_description
1 polymer ?
#
loop_
_entity_poly.entity_id
_entity_poly.type
_entity_poly.pdbx_seq_one_letter_code
_entity_poly.pdbx_strand_id
1 'polypeptide(L)'
;MTSAAEFREFGKAMIDYVADYLENIRERPVLPKVEPGYLKELIPSEAPEHPEEWPAVMADIERVIMPGVTHWHHPSFMAYFPTANSYPAIVADILSDAIACIGFSWISSPACTELEMSMMNWVAKMLDLPEEFLFRPGGKGGGVIQGTASEATLVALLAARARAVKEYREGHPQEKDDGLIRDAIMKSIVN
;
A
#
# COMPACT_ATOMS: atom_id res chain seq x y z
N MET A 1 -11.38 -4.39 -24.72
CA MET A 1 -10.05 -5.02 -24.88
C MET A 1 -10.20 -6.51 -24.71
N THR A 2 -10.08 -7.25 -25.79
CA THR A 2 -10.38 -8.69 -25.83
C THR A 2 -9.23 -9.53 -26.41
N SER A 3 -8.21 -8.87 -26.98
CA SER A 3 -7.07 -9.55 -27.61
C SER A 3 -5.74 -9.09 -27.03
N ALA A 4 -4.73 -9.96 -27.13
CA ALA A 4 -3.37 -9.62 -26.76
C ALA A 4 -2.76 -8.51 -27.66
N ALA A 5 -3.26 -8.34 -28.86
CA ALA A 5 -2.84 -7.27 -29.76
C ALA A 5 -3.34 -5.91 -29.26
N GLU A 6 -4.61 -5.79 -28.94
CA GLU A 6 -5.21 -4.59 -28.33
C GLU A 6 -4.54 -4.26 -26.99
N PHE A 7 -4.30 -5.26 -26.15
CA PHE A 7 -3.59 -5.04 -24.88
C PHE A 7 -2.19 -4.44 -25.08
N ARG A 8 -1.44 -4.89 -26.10
CA ARG A 8 -0.13 -4.32 -26.41
C ARG A 8 -0.22 -2.90 -26.94
N GLU A 9 -1.20 -2.62 -27.78
CA GLU A 9 -1.41 -1.29 -28.36
C GLU A 9 -1.81 -0.29 -27.28
N PHE A 10 -2.86 -0.59 -26.55
CA PHE A 10 -3.40 0.31 -25.52
C PHE A 10 -2.51 0.41 -24.28
N GLY A 11 -1.82 -0.69 -23.91
CA GLY A 11 -0.83 -0.67 -22.84
C GLY A 11 0.36 0.25 -23.16
N LYS A 12 0.84 0.27 -24.40
CA LYS A 12 1.89 1.23 -24.80
C LYS A 12 1.38 2.66 -24.75
N ALA A 13 0.20 2.92 -25.26
CA ALA A 13 -0.40 4.25 -25.22
C ALA A 13 -0.62 4.74 -23.77
N MET A 14 -0.99 3.84 -22.85
CA MET A 14 -1.11 4.17 -21.43
C MET A 14 0.25 4.47 -20.80
N ILE A 15 1.30 3.72 -21.15
CA ILE A 15 2.66 3.99 -20.64
C ILE A 15 3.17 5.34 -21.13
N ASP A 16 2.95 5.67 -22.41
CA ASP A 16 3.31 6.98 -22.95
C ASP A 16 2.55 8.10 -22.23
N TYR A 17 1.24 7.93 -22.03
CA TYR A 17 0.41 8.88 -21.27
C TYR A 17 0.93 9.08 -19.83
N VAL A 18 1.30 8.00 -19.13
CA VAL A 18 1.82 8.08 -17.75
C VAL A 18 3.18 8.78 -17.71
N ALA A 19 4.05 8.50 -18.67
CA ALA A 19 5.34 9.17 -18.78
C ALA A 19 5.16 10.67 -19.01
N ASP A 20 4.33 11.05 -19.99
CA ASP A 20 4.01 12.45 -20.29
C ASP A 20 3.37 13.16 -19.09
N TYR A 21 2.46 12.50 -18.39
CA TYR A 21 1.85 13.04 -17.17
C TYR A 21 2.90 13.37 -16.10
N LEU A 22 3.83 12.46 -15.84
CA LEU A 22 4.86 12.64 -14.81
C LEU A 22 5.91 13.68 -15.23
N GLU A 23 6.32 13.70 -16.47
CA GLU A 23 7.28 14.68 -16.98
C GLU A 23 6.71 16.10 -16.97
N ASN A 24 5.42 16.25 -17.30
CA ASN A 24 4.74 17.55 -17.40
C ASN A 24 3.92 17.88 -16.15
N ILE A 25 4.12 17.20 -15.03
CA ILE A 25 3.34 17.40 -13.80
C ILE A 25 3.33 18.86 -13.30
N ARG A 26 4.40 19.62 -13.59
CA ARG A 26 4.52 21.04 -13.20
C ARG A 26 3.53 21.95 -13.93
N GLU A 27 3.00 21.53 -15.05
CA GLU A 27 2.03 22.29 -15.85
C GLU A 27 0.60 22.13 -15.33
N ARG A 28 0.38 21.15 -14.45
CA ARG A 28 -0.92 20.88 -13.85
C ARG A 28 -1.12 21.67 -12.56
N PRO A 29 -2.36 22.07 -12.22
CA PRO A 29 -2.65 22.69 -10.94
C PRO A 29 -2.50 21.66 -9.82
N VAL A 30 -1.94 22.04 -8.67
CA VAL A 30 -1.82 21.14 -7.52
C VAL A 30 -3.18 20.68 -7.01
N LEU A 31 -4.12 21.62 -6.86
CA LEU A 31 -5.47 21.36 -6.38
C LEU A 31 -6.49 21.40 -7.51
N PRO A 32 -7.46 20.52 -7.48
CA PRO A 32 -8.58 20.56 -8.43
C PRO A 32 -9.47 21.79 -8.19
N LYS A 33 -10.15 22.23 -9.25
CA LYS A 33 -11.13 23.33 -9.22
C LYS A 33 -12.53 22.80 -9.48
N VAL A 34 -12.92 21.75 -8.76
CA VAL A 34 -14.24 21.11 -8.91
C VAL A 34 -15.00 21.19 -7.60
N GLU A 35 -16.33 21.23 -7.69
CA GLU A 35 -17.21 21.19 -6.52
C GLU A 35 -17.63 19.74 -6.19
N PRO A 36 -17.99 19.46 -4.93
CA PRO A 36 -18.50 18.15 -4.56
C PRO A 36 -19.69 17.73 -5.44
N GLY A 37 -19.62 16.54 -6.00
CA GLY A 37 -20.66 16.00 -6.89
C GLY A 37 -20.41 16.21 -8.38
N TYR A 38 -19.34 16.91 -8.79
CA TYR A 38 -19.05 17.18 -10.19
C TYR A 38 -19.06 15.93 -11.09
N LEU A 39 -18.58 14.82 -10.57
CA LEU A 39 -18.48 13.58 -11.32
C LEU A 39 -19.85 12.99 -11.68
N LYS A 40 -20.85 13.20 -10.82
CA LYS A 40 -22.20 12.73 -11.02
C LYS A 40 -22.89 13.30 -12.27
N GLU A 41 -22.47 14.47 -12.70
CA GLU A 41 -23.00 15.15 -13.89
C GLU A 41 -22.29 14.73 -15.17
N LEU A 42 -21.10 14.12 -15.04
CA LEU A 42 -20.23 13.79 -16.16
C LEU A 42 -20.24 12.32 -16.56
N ILE A 43 -20.63 11.43 -15.63
CA ILE A 43 -20.71 10.00 -15.86
C ILE A 43 -22.17 9.54 -15.95
N PRO A 44 -22.47 8.48 -16.73
CA PRO A 44 -23.79 7.88 -16.78
C PRO A 44 -24.28 7.43 -15.39
N SER A 45 -25.58 7.53 -15.12
CA SER A 45 -26.17 7.06 -13.88
C SER A 45 -26.16 5.55 -13.73
N GLU A 46 -26.05 4.83 -14.84
CA GLU A 46 -26.01 3.37 -14.92
C GLU A 46 -24.83 2.93 -15.77
N ALA A 47 -24.34 1.73 -15.51
CA ALA A 47 -23.27 1.14 -16.32
C ALA A 47 -23.74 0.98 -17.79
N PRO A 48 -22.90 1.32 -18.77
CA PRO A 48 -23.25 1.16 -20.19
C PRO A 48 -23.44 -0.34 -20.53
N GLU A 49 -24.50 -0.65 -21.28
CA GLU A 49 -24.75 -2.01 -21.74
C GLU A 49 -23.78 -2.48 -22.82
N HIS A 50 -23.23 -1.53 -23.58
CA HIS A 50 -22.29 -1.81 -24.66
C HIS A 50 -20.90 -1.24 -24.34
N PRO A 51 -19.83 -1.97 -24.71
CA PRO A 51 -18.46 -1.48 -24.51
C PRO A 51 -18.17 -0.27 -25.40
N GLU A 52 -17.32 0.58 -24.90
CA GLU A 52 -16.76 1.71 -25.66
C GLU A 52 -15.38 1.35 -26.23
N GLU A 53 -15.03 2.04 -27.31
CA GLU A 53 -13.70 1.92 -27.90
C GLU A 53 -12.63 2.57 -27.01
N TRP A 54 -11.45 2.01 -26.99
CA TRP A 54 -10.35 2.48 -26.15
C TRP A 54 -10.04 3.98 -26.27
N PRO A 55 -10.01 4.59 -27.45
CA PRO A 55 -9.76 6.03 -27.56
C PRO A 55 -10.79 6.90 -26.83
N ALA A 56 -12.05 6.47 -26.77
CA ALA A 56 -13.08 7.18 -26.00
C ALA A 56 -12.82 7.08 -24.50
N VAL A 57 -12.49 5.87 -24.01
CA VAL A 57 -12.13 5.64 -22.61
C VAL A 57 -10.90 6.48 -22.21
N MET A 58 -9.88 6.54 -23.05
CA MET A 58 -8.68 7.37 -22.81
C MET A 58 -9.01 8.85 -22.76
N ALA A 59 -9.88 9.33 -23.65
CA ALA A 59 -10.31 10.73 -23.66
C ALA A 59 -11.06 11.11 -22.37
N ASP A 60 -11.80 10.19 -21.78
CA ASP A 60 -12.52 10.40 -20.52
C ASP A 60 -11.58 10.55 -19.34
N ILE A 61 -10.41 9.97 -19.35
CA ILE A 61 -9.41 10.18 -18.29
C ILE A 61 -9.12 11.68 -18.16
N GLU A 62 -8.74 12.36 -19.24
CA GLU A 62 -8.43 13.78 -19.18
C GLU A 62 -9.68 14.65 -19.02
N ARG A 63 -10.79 14.28 -19.62
CA ARG A 63 -12.02 15.09 -19.59
C ARG A 63 -12.79 14.98 -18.30
N VAL A 64 -12.84 13.79 -17.69
CA VAL A 64 -13.72 13.46 -16.57
C VAL A 64 -12.96 13.26 -15.27
N ILE A 65 -11.86 12.52 -15.30
CA ILE A 65 -11.15 12.11 -14.10
C ILE A 65 -10.11 13.14 -13.65
N MET A 66 -9.21 13.53 -14.56
CA MET A 66 -8.08 14.38 -14.22
C MET A 66 -8.45 15.77 -13.67
N PRO A 67 -9.58 16.41 -14.03
CA PRO A 67 -9.99 17.67 -13.42
C PRO A 67 -10.24 17.59 -11.92
N GLY A 68 -10.58 16.42 -11.38
CA GLY A 68 -10.80 16.18 -9.95
C GLY A 68 -9.61 15.60 -9.19
N VAL A 69 -8.47 15.41 -9.85
CA VAL A 69 -7.28 14.84 -9.22
C VAL A 69 -6.48 15.91 -8.49
N THR A 70 -6.15 15.66 -7.22
CA THR A 70 -5.10 16.39 -6.52
C THR A 70 -3.75 15.75 -6.85
N HIS A 71 -2.85 16.51 -7.44
CA HIS A 71 -1.59 16.00 -7.97
C HIS A 71 -0.52 15.90 -6.86
N TRP A 72 -0.51 14.79 -6.10
CA TRP A 72 0.42 14.58 -4.98
C TRP A 72 1.89 14.57 -5.39
N HIS A 73 2.20 14.22 -6.64
CA HIS A 73 3.57 14.27 -7.18
C HIS A 73 4.01 15.66 -7.64
N HIS A 74 3.12 16.65 -7.62
CA HIS A 74 3.48 17.99 -8.01
C HIS A 74 4.50 18.56 -7.02
N PRO A 75 5.60 19.21 -7.48
CA PRO A 75 6.66 19.74 -6.59
C PRO A 75 6.17 20.78 -5.57
N SER A 76 5.03 21.40 -5.82
CA SER A 76 4.39 22.37 -4.89
C SER A 76 3.29 21.74 -4.03
N PHE A 77 3.13 20.42 -4.03
CA PHE A 77 2.24 19.74 -3.11
C PHE A 77 2.94 19.62 -1.74
N MET A 78 2.44 20.34 -0.73
CA MET A 78 3.07 20.46 0.58
C MET A 78 2.09 20.11 1.71
N ALA A 79 1.26 19.08 1.50
CA ALA A 79 0.27 18.65 2.47
C ALA A 79 0.45 17.17 2.82
N TYR A 80 -0.11 16.74 3.95
CA TYR A 80 -0.18 15.38 4.45
C TYR A 80 1.21 14.72 4.62
N PHE A 81 1.59 13.82 3.72
CA PHE A 81 2.85 13.09 3.73
C PHE A 81 3.36 12.89 2.31
N PRO A 82 4.67 12.80 2.08
CA PRO A 82 5.20 12.56 0.76
C PRO A 82 4.83 11.14 0.29
N THR A 83 4.31 11.05 -0.91
CA THR A 83 4.19 9.79 -1.65
C THR A 83 5.18 9.80 -2.79
N ALA A 84 5.72 8.65 -3.12
CA ALA A 84 6.65 8.53 -4.22
C ALA A 84 6.30 7.30 -5.06
N ASN A 85 6.50 7.44 -6.36
CA ASN A 85 6.57 6.33 -7.29
C ASN A 85 7.86 6.44 -8.12
N SER A 86 8.10 5.43 -8.93
CA SER A 86 9.18 5.44 -9.91
C SER A 86 8.75 4.61 -11.10
N TYR A 87 9.34 4.85 -12.26
CA TYR A 87 9.03 4.04 -13.44
C TYR A 87 9.20 2.53 -13.19
N PRO A 88 10.29 2.05 -12.53
CA PRO A 88 10.38 0.64 -12.17
C PRO A 88 9.25 0.14 -11.27
N ALA A 89 8.80 0.94 -10.31
CA ALA A 89 7.70 0.55 -9.42
C ALA A 89 6.37 0.43 -10.17
N ILE A 90 6.07 1.35 -11.09
CA ILE A 90 4.88 1.31 -11.95
C ILE A 90 4.88 0.05 -12.82
N VAL A 91 6.02 -0.26 -13.44
CA VAL A 91 6.16 -1.49 -14.26
C VAL A 91 6.05 -2.75 -13.41
N ALA A 92 6.58 -2.74 -12.19
CA ALA A 92 6.45 -3.86 -11.25
C ALA A 92 4.99 -4.09 -10.83
N ASP A 93 4.20 -3.02 -10.67
CA ASP A 93 2.79 -3.09 -10.36
C ASP A 93 1.99 -3.74 -11.50
N ILE A 94 2.26 -3.34 -12.74
CA ILE A 94 1.70 -3.98 -13.93
C ILE A 94 2.00 -5.50 -13.97
N LEU A 95 3.23 -5.88 -13.61
CA LEU A 95 3.61 -7.30 -13.54
C LEU A 95 2.88 -8.02 -12.41
N SER A 96 2.77 -7.38 -11.25
CA SER A 96 2.06 -7.90 -10.08
C SER A 96 0.60 -8.20 -10.41
N ASP A 97 -0.09 -7.26 -11.06
CA ASP A 97 -1.46 -7.44 -11.50
C ASP A 97 -1.62 -8.56 -12.54
N ALA A 98 -0.65 -8.69 -13.45
CA ALA A 98 -0.67 -9.75 -14.47
C ALA A 98 -0.45 -11.15 -13.87
N ILE A 99 0.42 -11.28 -12.85
CA ILE A 99 0.65 -12.54 -12.13
C ILE A 99 -0.56 -12.88 -11.26
N ALA A 100 -1.20 -11.87 -10.65
CA ALA A 100 -2.40 -11.98 -9.83
C ALA A 100 -2.33 -13.06 -8.74
N CYS A 101 -1.15 -13.30 -8.16
CA CYS A 101 -1.00 -14.26 -7.09
C CYS A 101 -1.34 -13.65 -5.73
N ILE A 102 -1.89 -14.47 -4.83
CA ILE A 102 -2.24 -14.07 -3.47
C ILE A 102 -1.32 -14.79 -2.50
N GLY A 103 -0.48 -14.01 -1.79
CA GLY A 103 0.58 -14.51 -0.92
C GLY A 103 0.19 -14.64 0.55
N PHE A 104 -1.07 -15.03 0.88
CA PHE A 104 -1.52 -15.14 2.27
C PHE A 104 -0.87 -16.28 3.06
N SER A 105 -0.23 -17.23 2.39
CA SER A 105 0.55 -18.30 2.98
C SER A 105 1.69 -18.71 2.05
N TRP A 106 2.71 -19.39 2.60
CA TRP A 106 3.86 -19.82 1.79
C TRP A 106 3.44 -20.67 0.60
N ILE A 107 2.56 -21.64 0.80
CA ILE A 107 2.13 -22.55 -0.29
C ILE A 107 1.24 -21.86 -1.33
N SER A 108 0.56 -20.78 -0.99
CA SER A 108 -0.26 -20.02 -1.96
C SER A 108 0.61 -19.26 -2.96
N SER A 109 1.78 -18.83 -2.56
CA SER A 109 2.85 -18.33 -3.43
C SER A 109 4.18 -18.30 -2.66
N PRO A 110 5.02 -19.35 -2.78
CA PRO A 110 6.32 -19.37 -2.14
C PRO A 110 7.18 -18.14 -2.48
N ALA A 111 7.16 -17.72 -3.75
CA ALA A 111 7.88 -16.55 -4.21
C ALA A 111 7.46 -15.25 -3.49
N CYS A 112 6.17 -15.03 -3.26
CA CYS A 112 5.69 -13.86 -2.52
C CYS A 112 6.27 -13.82 -1.10
N THR A 113 6.18 -14.93 -0.38
CA THR A 113 6.69 -15.01 1.01
C THR A 113 8.19 -14.86 1.08
N GLU A 114 8.92 -15.60 0.27
CA GLU A 114 10.40 -15.59 0.29
C GLU A 114 10.95 -14.22 -0.15
N LEU A 115 10.32 -13.60 -1.15
CA LEU A 115 10.70 -12.27 -1.61
C LEU A 115 10.43 -11.21 -0.54
N GLU A 116 9.27 -11.24 0.12
CA GLU A 116 8.95 -10.32 1.21
C GLU A 116 9.99 -10.41 2.33
N MET A 117 10.30 -11.62 2.80
CA MET A 117 11.32 -11.86 3.81
C MET A 117 12.67 -11.26 3.41
N SER A 118 13.09 -11.47 2.17
CA SER A 118 14.35 -10.96 1.64
C SER A 118 14.36 -9.43 1.55
N MET A 119 13.27 -8.84 1.05
CA MET A 119 13.14 -7.39 0.92
C MET A 119 13.07 -6.70 2.28
N MET A 120 12.38 -7.30 3.27
CA MET A 120 12.35 -6.77 4.63
C MET A 120 13.73 -6.82 5.29
N ASN A 121 14.52 -7.84 5.03
CA ASN A 121 15.92 -7.87 5.45
C ASN A 121 16.75 -6.75 4.79
N TRP A 122 16.49 -6.44 3.52
CA TRP A 122 17.18 -5.33 2.85
C TRP A 122 16.78 -3.99 3.47
N VAL A 123 15.49 -3.78 3.73
CA VAL A 123 15.00 -2.55 4.40
C VAL A 123 15.63 -2.41 5.78
N ALA A 124 15.67 -3.47 6.58
CA ALA A 124 16.29 -3.44 7.90
C ALA A 124 17.78 -3.03 7.83
N LYS A 125 18.52 -3.58 6.87
CA LYS A 125 19.93 -3.21 6.65
C LYS A 125 20.10 -1.77 6.15
N MET A 126 19.22 -1.31 5.25
CA MET A 126 19.24 0.08 4.76
C MET A 126 18.99 1.09 5.88
N LEU A 127 18.20 0.70 6.89
CA LEU A 127 17.90 1.52 8.06
C LEU A 127 18.89 1.32 9.22
N ASP A 128 19.95 0.52 9.02
CA ASP A 128 20.94 0.16 10.05
C ASP A 128 20.30 -0.40 11.33
N LEU A 129 19.25 -1.22 11.15
CA LEU A 129 18.59 -1.88 12.28
C LEU A 129 19.45 -3.03 12.81
N PRO A 130 19.41 -3.31 14.13
CA PRO A 130 20.10 -4.44 14.74
C PRO A 130 19.73 -5.78 14.08
N GLU A 131 20.66 -6.74 14.16
CA GLU A 131 20.50 -8.05 13.54
C GLU A 131 19.30 -8.86 14.04
N GLU A 132 18.80 -8.53 15.23
CA GLU A 132 17.60 -9.12 15.85
C GLU A 132 16.33 -8.85 15.01
N PHE A 133 16.32 -7.84 14.14
CA PHE A 133 15.22 -7.53 13.23
C PHE A 133 15.25 -8.34 11.93
N LEU A 134 16.32 -9.10 11.67
CA LEU A 134 16.45 -9.86 10.44
C LEU A 134 15.79 -11.23 10.53
N PHE A 135 15.17 -11.65 9.42
CA PHE A 135 14.82 -13.06 9.23
C PHE A 135 16.09 -13.89 9.20
N ARG A 136 16.18 -14.89 10.10
CA ARG A 136 17.27 -15.85 10.18
C ARG A 136 16.73 -17.22 10.55
N PRO A 137 17.33 -18.31 10.12
CA PRO A 137 16.97 -19.65 10.60
C PRO A 137 17.04 -19.73 12.13
N GLY A 138 15.92 -20.11 12.77
CA GLY A 138 15.81 -20.17 14.23
C GLY A 138 15.72 -18.81 14.93
N GLY A 139 15.78 -17.70 14.22
CA GLY A 139 15.59 -16.34 14.74
C GLY A 139 14.12 -16.04 15.02
N LYS A 140 13.89 -14.93 15.75
CA LYS A 140 12.55 -14.42 16.06
C LYS A 140 12.26 -13.08 15.38
N GLY A 141 13.24 -12.52 14.69
CA GLY A 141 13.13 -11.26 13.96
C GLY A 141 12.53 -11.43 12.60
N GLY A 142 12.17 -10.32 11.99
CA GLY A 142 11.64 -10.23 10.64
C GLY A 142 10.79 -8.98 10.48
N GLY A 143 10.37 -8.73 9.25
CA GLY A 143 9.45 -7.67 8.88
C GLY A 143 8.29 -8.21 8.06
N VAL A 144 7.19 -7.49 8.03
CA VAL A 144 6.01 -7.80 7.23
C VAL A 144 5.40 -6.52 6.70
N ILE A 145 4.94 -6.55 5.45
CA ILE A 145 4.21 -5.43 4.85
C ILE A 145 2.76 -5.51 5.32
N GLN A 146 2.27 -4.41 5.92
CA GLN A 146 0.88 -4.25 6.36
C GLN A 146 0.07 -3.44 5.34
N GLY A 147 -1.25 -3.60 5.35
CA GLY A 147 -2.14 -2.89 4.45
C GLY A 147 -2.15 -1.37 4.66
N THR A 148 -1.96 -0.91 5.89
CA THR A 148 -1.93 0.52 6.25
C THR A 148 -0.99 0.79 7.42
N ALA A 149 -0.55 2.05 7.57
CA ALA A 149 0.21 2.50 8.75
C ALA A 149 -0.56 2.30 10.06
N SER A 150 -1.89 2.47 10.04
CA SER A 150 -2.76 2.23 11.20
C SER A 150 -2.76 0.75 11.61
N GLU A 151 -2.79 -0.15 10.64
CA GLU A 151 -2.71 -1.59 10.88
C GLU A 151 -1.33 -1.98 11.43
N ALA A 152 -0.24 -1.43 10.86
CA ALA A 152 1.10 -1.64 11.36
C ALA A 152 1.24 -1.18 12.83
N THR A 153 0.67 -0.04 13.18
CA THR A 153 0.63 0.47 14.56
C THR A 153 -0.16 -0.48 15.48
N LEU A 154 -1.33 -0.95 15.04
CA LEU A 154 -2.14 -1.89 15.80
C LEU A 154 -1.39 -3.19 16.07
N VAL A 155 -0.74 -3.75 15.04
CA VAL A 155 0.06 -4.98 15.17
C VAL A 155 1.21 -4.79 16.16
N ALA A 156 1.91 -3.65 16.11
CA ALA A 156 2.97 -3.32 17.06
C ALA A 156 2.45 -3.22 18.50
N LEU A 157 1.28 -2.58 18.70
CA LEU A 157 0.63 -2.49 20.02
C LEU A 157 0.22 -3.88 20.56
N LEU A 158 -0.35 -4.72 19.70
CA LEU A 158 -0.72 -6.09 20.09
C LEU A 158 0.50 -6.94 20.45
N ALA A 159 1.60 -6.78 19.72
CA ALA A 159 2.86 -7.45 20.03
C ALA A 159 3.44 -6.98 21.37
N ALA A 160 3.47 -5.67 21.61
CA ALA A 160 3.90 -5.11 22.90
C ALA A 160 3.03 -5.58 24.06
N ARG A 161 1.71 -5.58 23.88
CA ARG A 161 0.77 -6.12 24.87
C ARG A 161 1.02 -7.59 25.16
N ALA A 162 1.17 -8.41 24.11
CA ALA A 162 1.42 -9.84 24.28
C ALA A 162 2.72 -10.11 25.06
N ARG A 163 3.76 -9.33 24.76
CA ARG A 163 5.04 -9.38 25.46
C ARG A 163 4.88 -9.00 26.93
N ALA A 164 4.24 -7.87 27.23
CA ALA A 164 4.02 -7.42 28.61
C ALA A 164 3.22 -8.43 29.45
N VAL A 165 2.16 -9.03 28.86
CA VAL A 165 1.39 -10.08 29.50
C VAL A 165 2.26 -11.31 29.80
N LYS A 166 3.09 -11.71 28.85
CA LYS A 166 3.99 -12.85 29.04
C LYS A 166 5.00 -12.60 30.15
N GLU A 167 5.68 -11.45 30.12
CA GLU A 167 6.66 -11.06 31.15
C GLU A 167 6.02 -10.97 32.54
N TYR A 168 4.80 -10.43 32.65
CA TYR A 168 4.06 -10.38 33.91
C TYR A 168 3.74 -11.79 34.43
N ARG A 169 3.26 -12.69 33.59
CA ARG A 169 2.95 -14.08 33.98
C ARG A 169 4.18 -14.85 34.40
N GLU A 170 5.31 -14.65 33.77
CA GLU A 170 6.58 -15.28 34.16
C GLU A 170 7.01 -14.84 35.58
N GLY A 171 6.77 -13.56 35.94
CA GLY A 171 7.01 -13.04 37.30
C GLY A 171 5.94 -13.38 38.31
N HIS A 172 4.73 -13.75 37.90
CA HIS A 172 3.57 -14.01 38.74
C HIS A 172 2.85 -15.32 38.36
N PRO A 173 3.48 -16.49 38.48
CA PRO A 173 2.96 -17.75 37.94
C PRO A 173 1.66 -18.23 38.62
N GLN A 174 1.28 -17.67 39.76
CA GLN A 174 0.05 -17.98 40.46
C GLN A 174 -1.17 -17.17 39.96
N GLU A 175 -0.92 -16.06 39.28
CA GLU A 175 -1.99 -15.22 38.74
C GLU A 175 -2.52 -15.79 37.41
N LYS A 176 -3.80 -16.14 37.40
CA LYS A 176 -4.48 -16.74 36.24
C LYS A 176 -5.58 -15.86 35.69
N ASP A 177 -5.93 -14.78 36.39
CA ASP A 177 -6.98 -13.87 35.98
C ASP A 177 -6.43 -12.85 34.97
N ASP A 178 -6.84 -12.96 33.70
CA ASP A 178 -6.43 -12.06 32.63
C ASP A 178 -6.86 -10.61 32.86
N GLY A 179 -7.94 -10.38 33.61
CA GLY A 179 -8.40 -9.05 33.97
C GLY A 179 -7.43 -8.39 34.97
N LEU A 180 -7.03 -9.11 36.02
CA LEU A 180 -6.06 -8.61 36.99
C LEU A 180 -4.68 -8.39 36.39
N ILE A 181 -4.24 -9.27 35.49
CA ILE A 181 -2.98 -9.13 34.76
C ILE A 181 -3.00 -7.83 33.95
N ARG A 182 -4.09 -7.60 33.18
CA ARG A 182 -4.25 -6.37 32.35
C ARG A 182 -4.23 -5.12 33.22
N ASP A 183 -4.96 -5.12 34.33
CA ASP A 183 -5.05 -3.97 35.23
C ASP A 183 -3.71 -3.66 35.92
N ALA A 184 -2.95 -4.69 36.31
CA ALA A 184 -1.60 -4.52 36.84
C ALA A 184 -0.63 -3.90 35.81
N ILE A 185 -0.65 -4.38 34.58
CA ILE A 185 0.16 -3.82 33.49
C ILE A 185 -0.23 -2.37 33.21
N MET A 186 -1.52 -2.04 33.13
CA MET A 186 -1.99 -0.67 32.93
C MET A 186 -1.54 0.28 34.04
N LYS A 187 -1.60 -0.15 35.28
CA LYS A 187 -1.10 0.63 36.42
C LYS A 187 0.41 0.87 36.38
N SER A 188 1.19 -0.07 35.86
CA SER A 188 2.64 0.09 35.73
C SER A 188 3.06 1.07 34.58
N ILE A 189 2.18 1.35 33.64
CA ILE A 189 2.43 2.28 32.53
C ILE A 189 2.08 3.73 32.92
N VAL A 190 1.14 3.90 33.86
CA VAL A 190 0.61 5.22 34.23
C VAL A 190 1.38 5.84 35.41
N ASN A 191 2.18 5.06 36.14
CA ASN A 191 3.09 5.51 37.19
C ASN A 191 4.51 5.64 36.69
#